data_6a15d1be12861a96401a377f746f16c3
#
_entry.id   6a15d1be12861a96401a377f746f16c3
#
_cell.length_a   1.000
_cell.length_b   1.000
_cell.length_c   1.000
_cell.angle_alpha   90.00
_cell.angle_beta   90.00
_cell.angle_gamma   90.00
#
_symmetry.space_group_name_H-M   'P 1'
#
loop_
_entity.id
_entity.type
_entity.pdbx_description
1 polymer ?
#
loop_
_entity_poly.entity_id
_entity_poly.type
_entity_poly.pdbx_seq_one_letter_code
_entity_poly.pdbx_strand_id
1 'polypeptide(L)'
;KRNLIEELKIDLNKLIDALKIYMEEFVEKINTPYYSEQIKNLNDINLLTFNYTNTYSYIYENVNTIHYVHGSLEDNNIVLGASGEDFENLDYVYFQKYFQRIQKKTGALYKKWIGKAKESYTDREIHVYIMGHSLGMTDKDILADFFYNNKNVSDITIFYHNQLAYEQLVISLIAMFGKEFIIEQTGKEKIKFVELMGAVK
;
A
#
# COMPACT_ATOMS: atom_id res chain seq x y z
N LYS A 1 3.98 3.21 34.57
CA LYS A 1 3.46 3.51 33.20
C LYS A 1 4.62 3.58 32.19
N ARG A 2 5.70 4.30 32.48
CA ARG A 2 6.86 4.45 31.60
C ARG A 2 7.55 3.09 31.33
N ASN A 3 7.73 2.26 32.35
CA ASN A 3 8.31 0.90 32.21
C ASN A 3 7.49 0.02 31.26
N LEU A 4 6.16 0.04 31.35
CA LEU A 4 5.30 -0.75 30.47
C LEU A 4 5.45 -0.37 28.99
N ILE A 5 5.57 0.93 28.68
CA ILE A 5 5.74 1.39 27.30
C ILE A 5 7.10 0.92 26.75
N GLU A 6 8.15 0.98 27.53
CA GLU A 6 9.46 0.48 27.11
C GLU A 6 9.46 -1.05 26.90
N GLU A 7 8.79 -1.80 27.76
CA GLU A 7 8.59 -3.25 27.56
C GLU A 7 7.83 -3.54 26.27
N LEU A 8 6.72 -2.83 26.02
CA LEU A 8 5.95 -2.98 24.78
C LEU A 8 6.76 -2.63 23.52
N LYS A 9 7.65 -1.64 23.58
CA LYS A 9 8.56 -1.33 22.47
C LYS A 9 9.54 -2.46 22.20
N ILE A 10 10.10 -3.03 23.27
CA ILE A 10 11.00 -4.20 23.17
C ILE A 10 10.25 -5.37 22.52
N ASP A 11 9.02 -5.63 22.94
CA ASP A 11 8.22 -6.73 22.40
C ASP A 11 7.81 -6.49 20.95
N LEU A 12 7.50 -5.24 20.59
CA LEU A 12 7.26 -4.88 19.18
C LEU A 12 8.50 -5.14 18.31
N ASN A 13 9.69 -4.80 18.78
CA ASN A 13 10.92 -5.07 18.05
C ASN A 13 11.18 -6.58 17.90
N LYS A 14 10.96 -7.38 18.94
CA LYS A 14 11.03 -8.84 18.84
C LYS A 14 10.03 -9.40 17.82
N LEU A 15 8.81 -8.86 17.79
CA LEU A 15 7.80 -9.25 16.81
C LEU A 15 8.23 -8.91 15.38
N ILE A 16 8.83 -7.73 15.17
CA ILE A 16 9.40 -7.34 13.87
C ILE A 16 10.51 -8.29 13.47
N ASP A 17 11.42 -8.66 14.39
CA ASP A 17 12.51 -9.58 14.09
C ASP A 17 11.98 -10.99 13.76
N ALA A 18 10.97 -11.47 14.48
CA ALA A 18 10.31 -12.74 14.16
C ALA A 18 9.62 -12.71 12.78
N LEU A 19 8.97 -11.59 12.46
CA LEU A 19 8.34 -11.37 11.16
C LEU A 19 9.39 -11.38 10.01
N LYS A 20 10.56 -10.76 10.22
CA LYS A 20 11.66 -10.80 9.25
C LYS A 20 12.12 -12.23 8.97
N ILE A 21 12.42 -12.99 10.04
CA ILE A 21 12.82 -14.39 9.92
C ILE A 21 11.76 -15.18 9.14
N TYR A 22 10.48 -14.98 9.47
CA TYR A 22 9.40 -15.65 8.75
C TYR A 22 9.38 -15.31 7.25
N MET A 23 9.56 -14.03 6.92
CA MET A 23 9.55 -13.60 5.51
C MET A 23 10.77 -14.13 4.75
N GLU A 24 11.97 -14.07 5.33
CA GLU A 24 13.21 -14.56 4.73
C GLU A 24 13.22 -16.08 4.56
N GLU A 25 12.75 -16.81 5.58
CA GLU A 25 12.83 -18.26 5.58
C GLU A 25 11.66 -18.95 4.84
N PHE A 26 10.53 -18.31 4.75
CA PHE A 26 9.33 -18.91 4.17
C PHE A 26 8.78 -18.15 2.97
N VAL A 27 8.59 -16.83 3.07
CA VAL A 27 7.89 -16.07 2.03
C VAL A 27 8.77 -15.86 0.80
N GLU A 28 10.02 -15.43 0.96
CA GLU A 28 10.94 -15.21 -0.17
C GLU A 28 11.35 -16.52 -0.88
N LYS A 29 11.21 -17.67 -0.21
CA LYS A 29 11.49 -18.98 -0.80
C LYS A 29 10.30 -19.55 -1.60
N ILE A 30 9.15 -18.88 -1.59
CA ILE A 30 8.01 -19.31 -2.41
C ILE A 30 8.34 -19.01 -3.88
N ASN A 31 8.53 -20.08 -4.62
CA ASN A 31 8.66 -19.97 -6.07
C ASN A 31 7.25 -20.05 -6.69
N THR A 32 6.74 -18.90 -7.18
CA THR A 32 5.49 -18.87 -7.92
C THR A 32 5.75 -18.70 -9.41
N PRO A 33 5.40 -19.68 -10.23
CA PRO A 33 5.49 -19.55 -11.68
C PRO A 33 4.30 -18.80 -12.28
N TYR A 34 3.34 -18.34 -11.44
CA TYR A 34 2.11 -17.75 -11.91
C TYR A 34 2.22 -16.23 -11.99
N TYR A 35 1.75 -15.66 -13.09
CA TYR A 35 1.67 -14.22 -13.31
C TYR A 35 0.35 -13.83 -13.99
N SER A 36 -0.03 -12.57 -13.94
CA SER A 36 -1.17 -12.03 -14.67
C SER A 36 -0.68 -11.29 -15.92
N GLU A 37 -1.18 -11.69 -17.09
CA GLU A 37 -0.91 -10.98 -18.34
C GLU A 37 -1.43 -9.54 -18.31
N GLN A 38 -2.53 -9.29 -17.62
CA GLN A 38 -3.07 -7.93 -17.46
C GLN A 38 -2.08 -7.01 -16.75
N ILE A 39 -1.36 -7.52 -15.74
CA ILE A 39 -0.35 -6.76 -14.99
C ILE A 39 0.96 -6.67 -15.78
N LYS A 40 1.38 -7.76 -16.42
CA LYS A 40 2.61 -7.82 -17.21
C LYS A 40 2.62 -6.82 -18.37
N ASN A 41 1.46 -6.57 -18.96
CA ASN A 41 1.29 -5.65 -20.09
C ASN A 41 1.22 -4.17 -19.68
N LEU A 42 1.27 -3.85 -18.40
CA LEU A 42 1.40 -2.47 -17.95
C LEU A 42 2.83 -1.97 -18.22
N ASN A 43 2.97 -0.72 -18.64
CA ASN A 43 4.27 -0.10 -18.96
C ASN A 43 4.51 1.12 -18.08
N ASP A 44 5.77 1.51 -17.94
CA ASP A 44 6.20 2.71 -17.20
C ASP A 44 5.70 2.77 -15.76
N ILE A 45 5.77 1.63 -15.04
CA ILE A 45 5.21 1.51 -13.70
C ILE A 45 6.15 2.10 -12.65
N ASN A 46 5.57 2.95 -11.80
CA ASN A 46 6.12 3.25 -10.48
C ASN A 46 5.32 2.47 -9.44
N LEU A 47 5.97 1.56 -8.74
CA LEU A 47 5.34 0.64 -7.79
C LEU A 47 5.33 1.23 -6.37
N LEU A 48 4.12 1.50 -5.84
CA LEU A 48 3.90 1.72 -4.42
C LEU A 48 3.48 0.39 -3.79
N THR A 49 4.29 -0.15 -2.90
CA THR A 49 4.00 -1.42 -2.25
C THR A 49 3.81 -1.28 -0.74
N PHE A 50 2.83 -2.02 -0.21
CA PHE A 50 2.57 -2.20 1.21
C PHE A 50 3.16 -3.50 1.74
N ASN A 51 3.73 -4.33 0.85
CA ASN A 51 4.47 -5.54 1.21
C ASN A 51 5.90 -5.18 1.62
N TYR A 52 6.53 -6.07 2.39
CA TYR A 52 7.92 -5.93 2.83
C TYR A 52 8.92 -6.63 1.91
N THR A 53 8.42 -7.49 1.00
CA THR A 53 9.21 -8.35 0.12
C THR A 53 9.18 -7.84 -1.31
N ASN A 54 10.20 -8.18 -2.09
CA ASN A 54 10.34 -7.78 -3.50
C ASN A 54 9.57 -8.71 -4.47
N THR A 55 8.47 -9.30 -4.02
CA THR A 55 7.71 -10.31 -4.78
C THR A 55 7.27 -9.81 -6.16
N TYR A 56 6.84 -8.54 -6.26
CA TYR A 56 6.40 -8.00 -7.54
C TYR A 56 7.53 -8.00 -8.58
N SER A 57 8.72 -7.52 -8.21
CA SER A 57 9.85 -7.44 -9.15
C SER A 57 10.43 -8.81 -9.53
N TYR A 58 10.21 -9.84 -8.71
CA TYR A 58 10.56 -11.21 -9.10
C TYR A 58 9.64 -11.78 -10.18
N ILE A 59 8.39 -11.31 -10.22
CA ILE A 59 7.38 -11.81 -11.16
C ILE A 59 7.32 -10.93 -12.42
N TYR A 60 7.48 -9.61 -12.25
CA TYR A 60 7.32 -8.62 -13.31
C TYR A 60 8.55 -7.71 -13.41
N GLU A 61 9.10 -7.58 -14.61
CA GLU A 61 10.30 -6.76 -14.90
C GLU A 61 9.95 -5.33 -15.36
N ASN A 62 8.68 -4.91 -15.24
CA ASN A 62 8.14 -3.69 -15.83
C ASN A 62 8.13 -2.48 -14.87
N VAL A 63 8.98 -2.46 -13.84
CA VAL A 63 9.01 -1.42 -12.80
C VAL A 63 10.16 -0.45 -12.99
N ASN A 64 9.85 0.84 -13.05
CA ASN A 64 10.88 1.91 -13.11
C ASN A 64 11.43 2.25 -11.73
N THR A 65 10.52 2.46 -10.76
CA THR A 65 10.89 2.78 -9.37
C THR A 65 9.94 2.11 -8.40
N ILE A 66 10.47 1.76 -7.21
CA ILE A 66 9.69 1.12 -6.14
C ILE A 66 9.73 2.00 -4.89
N HIS A 67 8.59 2.10 -4.21
CA HIS A 67 8.49 2.69 -2.89
C HIS A 67 7.80 1.73 -1.93
N TYR A 68 8.53 1.28 -0.92
CA TYR A 68 8.03 0.45 0.17
C TYR A 68 7.48 1.32 1.30
N VAL A 69 6.16 1.54 1.33
CA VAL A 69 5.49 2.41 2.32
C VAL A 69 5.77 2.02 3.76
N HIS A 70 5.81 0.72 4.00
CA HIS A 70 6.04 0.16 5.32
C HIS A 70 7.45 -0.39 5.52
N GLY A 71 8.39 0.07 4.66
CA GLY A 71 9.75 -0.45 4.66
C GLY A 71 9.88 -1.79 3.96
N SER A 72 11.10 -2.29 3.88
CA SER A 72 11.44 -3.55 3.20
C SER A 72 12.33 -4.43 4.05
N LEU A 73 12.42 -5.70 3.69
CA LEU A 73 13.43 -6.61 4.25
C LEU A 73 14.83 -6.14 3.93
N GLU A 74 15.07 -5.74 2.68
CA GLU A 74 16.37 -5.29 2.18
C GLU A 74 16.90 -4.07 2.95
N ASP A 75 16.05 -3.04 3.17
CA ASP A 75 16.43 -1.84 3.93
C ASP A 75 16.40 -2.05 5.45
N ASN A 76 15.93 -3.18 5.91
CA ASN A 76 15.81 -3.51 7.33
C ASN A 76 15.03 -2.45 8.15
N ASN A 77 14.00 -1.85 7.57
CA ASN A 77 13.27 -0.74 8.14
C ASN A 77 11.74 -1.00 8.26
N ILE A 78 11.35 -2.24 8.52
CA ILE A 78 9.96 -2.69 8.61
C ILE A 78 9.15 -1.86 9.60
N VAL A 79 8.03 -1.32 9.15
CA VAL A 79 7.02 -0.61 9.92
C VAL A 79 5.89 -1.58 10.27
N LEU A 80 5.75 -1.87 11.55
CA LEU A 80 4.68 -2.72 12.08
C LEU A 80 3.96 -1.97 13.21
N GLY A 81 2.74 -1.54 12.97
CA GLY A 81 2.02 -0.74 13.93
C GLY A 81 0.52 -0.63 13.64
N ALA A 82 -0.17 0.04 14.54
CA ALA A 82 -1.58 0.39 14.38
C ALA A 82 -1.73 1.71 13.59
N SER A 83 -2.93 1.95 13.13
CA SER A 83 -3.38 3.26 12.65
C SER A 83 -4.72 3.54 13.30
N GLY A 84 -4.88 4.74 13.84
CA GLY A 84 -6.13 5.17 14.47
C GLY A 84 -6.09 6.67 14.69
N GLU A 85 -7.25 7.31 14.55
CA GLU A 85 -7.41 8.75 14.76
C GLU A 85 -7.49 9.09 16.28
N ASP A 86 -7.76 8.09 17.14
CA ASP A 86 -8.10 8.28 18.55
C ASP A 86 -6.92 8.23 19.54
N PHE A 87 -5.68 8.24 19.07
CA PHE A 87 -4.55 8.25 19.99
C PHE A 87 -4.16 9.67 20.40
N GLU A 88 -4.99 10.32 21.19
CA GLU A 88 -4.62 11.58 21.87
C GLU A 88 -3.45 11.40 22.84
N ASN A 89 -3.17 10.17 23.25
CA ASN A 89 -2.11 9.86 24.19
C ASN A 89 -0.78 9.61 23.48
N LEU A 90 0.09 10.60 23.50
CA LEU A 90 1.43 10.53 22.91
C LEU A 90 2.31 9.41 23.47
N ASP A 91 1.96 8.81 24.61
CA ASP A 91 2.67 7.64 25.16
C ASP A 91 2.66 6.45 24.18
N TYR A 92 1.62 6.32 23.35
CA TYR A 92 1.45 5.23 22.37
C TYR A 92 1.86 5.58 20.95
N VAL A 93 2.41 6.77 20.71
CA VAL A 93 2.81 7.24 19.37
C VAL A 93 3.81 6.29 18.71
N TYR A 94 4.65 5.62 19.47
CA TYR A 94 5.64 4.65 19.00
C TYR A 94 5.04 3.45 18.25
N PHE A 95 3.78 3.14 18.54
CA PHE A 95 3.06 2.03 17.92
C PHE A 95 2.27 2.46 16.68
N GLN A 96 2.31 3.74 16.31
CA GLN A 96 1.63 4.27 15.15
C GLN A 96 2.46 4.10 13.88
N LYS A 97 1.83 3.64 12.79
CA LYS A 97 2.49 3.46 11.49
C LYS A 97 3.14 4.76 11.00
N TYR A 98 2.45 5.91 11.10
CA TYR A 98 2.99 7.19 10.62
C TYR A 98 4.25 7.59 11.37
N PHE A 99 4.30 7.39 12.71
CA PHE A 99 5.47 7.68 13.51
C PHE A 99 6.65 6.79 13.12
N GLN A 100 6.40 5.47 13.00
CA GLN A 100 7.44 4.53 12.59
C GLN A 100 7.96 4.80 11.17
N ARG A 101 7.10 5.19 10.22
CA ARG A 101 7.54 5.61 8.88
C ARG A 101 8.52 6.78 8.94
N ILE A 102 8.25 7.78 9.78
CA ILE A 102 9.15 8.93 9.98
C ILE A 102 10.46 8.46 10.63
N GLN A 103 10.37 7.71 11.73
CA GLN A 103 11.52 7.25 12.49
C GLN A 103 12.43 6.32 11.66
N LYS A 104 11.86 5.39 10.92
CA LYS A 104 12.55 4.39 10.10
C LYS A 104 12.86 4.89 8.68
N LYS A 105 12.50 6.14 8.38
CA LYS A 105 12.83 6.85 7.14
C LYS A 105 12.36 6.12 5.88
N THR A 106 11.16 5.52 5.89
CA THR A 106 10.62 4.86 4.68
C THR A 106 10.32 5.85 3.56
N GLY A 107 10.24 7.15 3.87
CA GLY A 107 10.08 8.21 2.88
C GLY A 107 8.67 8.37 2.35
N ALA A 108 8.56 9.19 1.30
CA ALA A 108 7.30 9.46 0.62
C ALA A 108 7.54 9.69 -0.90
N LEU A 109 8.36 8.83 -1.51
CA LEU A 109 8.76 8.96 -2.91
C LEU A 109 7.55 9.00 -3.85
N TYR A 110 6.48 8.24 -3.56
CA TYR A 110 5.25 8.22 -4.34
C TYR A 110 4.62 9.63 -4.51
N LYS A 111 4.83 10.54 -3.54
CA LYS A 111 4.30 11.91 -3.65
C LYS A 111 4.92 12.70 -4.81
N LYS A 112 6.15 12.35 -5.21
CA LYS A 112 6.77 12.92 -6.42
C LYS A 112 6.03 12.45 -7.68
N TRP A 113 5.64 11.17 -7.73
CA TRP A 113 4.97 10.59 -8.90
C TRP A 113 3.59 11.20 -9.14
N ILE A 114 2.87 11.49 -8.07
CA ILE A 114 1.49 12.00 -8.13
C ILE A 114 1.38 13.53 -8.04
N GLY A 115 2.49 14.25 -8.15
CA GLY A 115 2.46 15.71 -8.16
C GLY A 115 2.23 16.39 -6.81
N LYS A 116 2.43 15.66 -5.69
CA LYS A 116 2.24 16.18 -4.33
C LYS A 116 3.53 16.52 -3.59
N ALA A 117 4.67 16.51 -4.26
CA ALA A 117 5.96 16.92 -3.70
C ALA A 117 6.53 18.14 -4.45
N LYS A 118 7.47 18.84 -3.81
CA LYS A 118 8.06 20.08 -4.36
C LYS A 118 8.76 19.90 -5.73
N GLU A 119 9.25 18.70 -6.01
CA GLU A 119 9.93 18.34 -7.27
C GLU A 119 9.12 17.29 -8.04
N SER A 120 7.85 17.58 -8.28
CA SER A 120 6.93 16.64 -8.88
C SER A 120 6.89 16.71 -10.40
N TYR A 121 6.58 15.60 -11.03
CA TYR A 121 6.23 15.51 -12.45
C TYR A 121 4.76 15.96 -12.60
N THR A 122 4.53 17.25 -12.90
CA THR A 122 3.19 17.88 -12.78
C THR A 122 2.33 17.78 -14.04
N ASP A 123 2.89 17.44 -15.19
CA ASP A 123 2.21 17.57 -16.49
C ASP A 123 1.80 16.22 -17.12
N ARG A 124 1.84 15.13 -16.32
CA ARG A 124 1.48 13.81 -16.82
C ARG A 124 0.16 13.35 -16.21
N GLU A 125 -0.69 12.80 -17.06
CA GLU A 125 -1.85 12.04 -16.66
C GLU A 125 -1.41 10.72 -16.01
N ILE A 126 -1.99 10.39 -14.86
CA ILE A 126 -1.61 9.24 -14.05
C ILE A 126 -2.77 8.26 -13.98
N HIS A 127 -2.53 7.03 -14.38
CA HIS A 127 -3.43 5.92 -14.19
C HIS A 127 -2.97 5.11 -12.98
N VAL A 128 -3.86 4.88 -12.02
CA VAL A 128 -3.56 4.12 -10.80
C VAL A 128 -4.14 2.73 -10.91
N TYR A 129 -3.30 1.73 -10.67
CA TYR A 129 -3.69 0.33 -10.63
C TYR A 129 -3.50 -0.23 -9.21
N ILE A 130 -4.57 -0.75 -8.61
CA ILE A 130 -4.54 -1.34 -7.27
C ILE A 130 -4.72 -2.84 -7.38
N MET A 131 -3.75 -3.60 -6.87
CA MET A 131 -3.73 -5.05 -6.91
C MET A 131 -3.37 -5.64 -5.55
N GLY A 132 -4.14 -6.61 -5.06
CA GLY A 132 -3.84 -7.37 -3.84
C GLY A 132 -3.86 -6.56 -2.54
N HIS A 133 -4.40 -5.34 -2.55
CA HIS A 133 -4.54 -4.50 -1.38
C HIS A 133 -5.97 -4.53 -0.86
N SER A 134 -6.15 -4.69 0.45
CA SER A 134 -7.48 -4.78 1.08
C SER A 134 -8.22 -3.45 1.18
N LEU A 135 -7.56 -2.33 0.86
CA LEU A 135 -8.06 -0.97 1.04
C LEU A 135 -8.55 -0.72 2.49
N GLY A 136 -7.75 -1.21 3.46
CA GLY A 136 -8.07 -1.07 4.87
C GLY A 136 -7.88 0.35 5.39
N MET A 137 -8.69 0.72 6.40
CA MET A 137 -8.64 2.05 7.05
C MET A 137 -7.25 2.41 7.60
N THR A 138 -6.43 1.41 7.91
CA THR A 138 -5.08 1.62 8.46
C THR A 138 -4.11 2.33 7.51
N ASP A 139 -4.42 2.36 6.22
CA ASP A 139 -3.59 2.96 5.18
C ASP A 139 -4.30 4.14 4.48
N LYS A 140 -5.40 4.63 5.09
CA LYS A 140 -6.22 5.73 4.57
C LYS A 140 -5.40 6.99 4.27
N ASP A 141 -4.43 7.33 5.10
CA ASP A 141 -3.57 8.50 4.93
C ASP A 141 -2.77 8.47 3.63
N ILE A 142 -2.35 7.28 3.18
CA ILE A 142 -1.67 7.09 1.91
C ILE A 142 -2.67 7.02 0.76
N LEU A 143 -3.72 6.22 0.92
CA LEU A 143 -4.73 6.01 -0.13
C LEU A 143 -5.46 7.31 -0.48
N ALA A 144 -5.74 8.16 0.50
CA ALA A 144 -6.38 9.45 0.28
C ALA A 144 -5.59 10.37 -0.67
N ASP A 145 -4.27 10.23 -0.73
CA ASP A 145 -3.44 10.99 -1.67
C ASP A 145 -3.76 10.68 -3.13
N PHE A 146 -4.25 9.47 -3.42
CA PHE A 146 -4.65 9.04 -4.76
C PHE A 146 -6.12 9.31 -5.06
N PHE A 147 -7.00 9.09 -4.09
CA PHE A 147 -8.44 9.18 -4.26
C PHE A 147 -8.99 10.61 -4.14
N TYR A 148 -8.41 11.44 -3.26
CA TYR A 148 -8.89 12.80 -3.03
C TYR A 148 -8.01 13.86 -3.66
N ASN A 149 -8.67 14.80 -4.37
CA ASN A 149 -8.08 16.07 -4.82
C ASN A 149 -6.74 15.94 -5.56
N ASN A 150 -6.56 14.85 -6.29
CA ASN A 150 -5.40 14.70 -7.15
C ASN A 150 -5.79 14.95 -8.61
N LYS A 151 -5.46 16.14 -9.11
CA LYS A 151 -5.77 16.55 -10.48
C LYS A 151 -5.02 15.75 -11.53
N ASN A 152 -3.90 15.15 -11.15
CA ASN A 152 -3.05 14.38 -12.05
C ASN A 152 -3.51 12.93 -12.17
N VAL A 153 -4.32 12.42 -11.23
CA VAL A 153 -4.88 11.07 -11.31
C VAL A 153 -6.12 11.10 -12.19
N SER A 154 -6.01 10.49 -13.35
CA SER A 154 -7.07 10.38 -14.35
C SER A 154 -8.12 9.36 -13.93
N ASP A 155 -7.66 8.16 -13.60
CA ASP A 155 -8.52 7.06 -13.14
C ASP A 155 -7.78 6.10 -12.21
N ILE A 156 -8.57 5.29 -11.50
CA ILE A 156 -8.11 4.25 -10.57
C ILE A 156 -8.77 2.94 -10.96
N THR A 157 -7.98 1.97 -11.38
CA THR A 157 -8.44 0.60 -11.66
C THR A 157 -8.10 -0.30 -10.48
N ILE A 158 -9.11 -0.96 -9.91
CA ILE A 158 -8.96 -1.85 -8.76
C ILE A 158 -9.20 -3.28 -9.22
N PHE A 159 -8.16 -4.10 -9.12
CA PHE A 159 -8.24 -5.51 -9.48
C PHE A 159 -8.78 -6.37 -8.34
N TYR A 160 -9.65 -7.31 -8.67
CA TYR A 160 -10.18 -8.31 -7.75
C TYR A 160 -10.16 -9.70 -8.39
N HIS A 161 -10.18 -10.75 -7.58
CA HIS A 161 -10.03 -12.14 -8.04
C HIS A 161 -11.30 -12.99 -7.92
N ASN A 162 -12.33 -12.51 -7.22
CA ASN A 162 -13.65 -13.15 -7.13
C ASN A 162 -14.68 -12.16 -6.59
N GLN A 163 -15.95 -12.55 -6.63
CA GLN A 163 -17.09 -11.72 -6.23
C GLN A 163 -16.99 -11.26 -4.74
N LEU A 164 -16.56 -12.14 -3.83
CA LEU A 164 -16.42 -11.79 -2.41
C LEU A 164 -15.36 -10.70 -2.20
N ALA A 165 -14.22 -10.83 -2.88
CA ALA A 165 -13.15 -9.81 -2.83
C ALA A 165 -13.65 -8.47 -3.39
N TYR A 166 -14.39 -8.48 -4.50
CA TYR A 166 -15.03 -7.28 -5.04
C TYR A 166 -15.92 -6.57 -4.03
N GLU A 167 -16.84 -7.31 -3.39
CA GLU A 167 -17.75 -6.76 -2.39
C GLU A 167 -17.01 -6.17 -1.19
N GLN A 168 -15.96 -6.85 -0.70
CA GLN A 168 -15.13 -6.36 0.40
C GLN A 168 -14.38 -5.07 0.03
N LEU A 169 -13.85 -4.97 -1.19
CA LEU A 169 -13.20 -3.75 -1.67
C LEU A 169 -14.18 -2.57 -1.74
N VAL A 170 -15.39 -2.80 -2.26
CA VAL A 170 -16.45 -1.76 -2.29
C VAL A 170 -16.82 -1.31 -0.87
N ILE A 171 -17.01 -2.24 0.06
CA ILE A 171 -17.31 -1.93 1.47
C ILE A 171 -16.18 -1.10 2.10
N SER A 172 -14.92 -1.49 1.89
CA SER A 172 -13.74 -0.77 2.40
C SER A 172 -13.67 0.66 1.87
N LEU A 173 -13.90 0.85 0.58
CA LEU A 173 -13.93 2.18 -0.04
C LEU A 173 -15.06 3.06 0.50
N ILE A 174 -16.26 2.50 0.66
CA ILE A 174 -17.40 3.22 1.22
C ILE A 174 -17.12 3.64 2.67
N ALA A 175 -16.53 2.74 3.48
CA ALA A 175 -16.15 3.03 4.86
C ALA A 175 -15.07 4.12 4.93
N MET A 176 -14.13 4.13 3.99
CA MET A 176 -13.00 5.06 3.97
C MET A 176 -13.37 6.45 3.43
N PHE A 177 -14.13 6.50 2.34
CA PHE A 177 -14.37 7.71 1.55
C PHE A 177 -15.81 8.18 1.50
N GLY A 178 -16.74 7.38 2.02
CA GLY A 178 -18.18 7.67 2.01
C GLY A 178 -18.87 7.22 0.71
N LYS A 179 -20.16 6.86 0.87
CA LYS A 179 -20.95 6.27 -0.23
C LYS A 179 -21.16 7.25 -1.40
N GLU A 180 -21.41 8.52 -1.09
CA GLU A 180 -21.70 9.56 -2.10
C GLU A 180 -20.49 9.74 -3.03
N PHE A 181 -19.28 9.81 -2.45
CA PHE A 181 -18.04 9.92 -3.21
C PHE A 181 -17.83 8.69 -4.13
N ILE A 182 -18.01 7.48 -3.60
CA ILE A 182 -17.78 6.26 -4.38
C ILE A 182 -18.79 6.14 -5.52
N ILE A 183 -20.08 6.43 -5.27
CA ILE A 183 -21.12 6.44 -6.31
C ILE A 183 -20.76 7.45 -7.43
N GLU A 184 -20.34 8.64 -7.04
CA GLU A 184 -19.95 9.68 -8.02
C GLU A 184 -18.74 9.25 -8.85
N GLN A 185 -17.66 8.75 -8.21
CA GLN A 185 -16.43 8.42 -8.93
C GLN A 185 -16.59 7.17 -9.81
N THR A 186 -17.38 6.20 -9.39
CA THR A 186 -17.70 5.03 -10.23
C THR A 186 -18.62 5.41 -11.39
N GLY A 187 -19.61 6.29 -11.15
CA GLY A 187 -20.49 6.81 -12.22
C GLY A 187 -19.77 7.65 -13.28
N LYS A 188 -18.64 8.27 -12.90
CA LYS A 188 -17.76 9.02 -13.83
C LYS A 188 -16.66 8.14 -14.45
N GLU A 189 -16.68 6.84 -14.19
CA GLU A 189 -15.63 5.90 -14.60
C GLU A 189 -14.22 6.25 -14.10
N LYS A 190 -14.11 7.09 -13.08
CA LYS A 190 -12.83 7.40 -12.42
C LYS A 190 -12.35 6.30 -11.48
N ILE A 191 -13.27 5.51 -10.93
CA ILE A 191 -12.97 4.28 -10.20
C ILE A 191 -13.58 3.12 -10.97
N LYS A 192 -12.75 2.16 -11.35
CA LYS A 192 -13.14 0.97 -12.11
C LYS A 192 -12.71 -0.29 -11.34
N PHE A 193 -13.56 -1.31 -11.40
CA PHE A 193 -13.24 -2.63 -10.85
C PHE A 193 -13.07 -3.61 -12.02
N VAL A 194 -11.96 -4.35 -12.00
CA VAL A 194 -11.61 -5.29 -13.06
C VAL A 194 -11.27 -6.64 -12.45
N GLU A 195 -11.91 -7.69 -12.93
CA GLU A 195 -11.57 -9.04 -12.51
C GLU A 195 -10.22 -9.46 -13.08
N LEU A 196 -9.32 -9.92 -12.20
CA LEU A 196 -8.07 -10.53 -12.65
C LEU A 196 -8.39 -11.87 -13.28
N MET A 197 -8.13 -11.99 -14.57
CA MET A 197 -8.17 -13.29 -15.23
C MET A 197 -7.15 -14.22 -14.58
N GLY A 198 -7.49 -15.52 -14.55
CA GLY A 198 -6.68 -16.54 -13.88
C GLY A 198 -5.20 -16.45 -14.27
N ALA A 199 -4.35 -16.69 -13.29
CA ALA A 199 -2.91 -16.62 -13.48
C ALA A 199 -2.44 -17.63 -14.54
N VAL A 200 -1.61 -17.15 -15.45
CA VAL A 200 -0.94 -17.99 -16.46
C VAL A 200 0.33 -18.57 -15.86
N LYS A 201 0.66 -19.81 -16.22
CA LYS A 201 1.84 -20.53 -15.74
C LYS A 201 3.03 -20.27 -16.65
#